data_9a3e82eeebec73bae39aa5eb291e8938
#
_entry.id   9a3e82eeebec73bae39aa5eb291e8938
#
_cell.length_a   1.000
_cell.length_b   1.000
_cell.length_c   1.000
_cell.angle_alpha   90.00
_cell.angle_beta   90.00
_cell.angle_gamma   90.00
#
_symmetry.space_group_name_H-M   'P 1'
#
loop_
_entity.id
_entity.type
_entity.pdbx_description
1 polymer ?
#
loop_
_entity_poly.entity_id
_entity_poly.type
_entity_poly.pdbx_seq_one_letter_code
_entity_poly.pdbx_strand_id
1 'polypeptide(L)'
;MRIERVESLDKRKCKVFTDEDFAFLLYNGELEKYGVCEGAVLEERTERELLDLLSRRAHERALNLLKVQDRTEGEMCRRLFQDGYPDSIVQETIGFLQEYHFVDDARYAANYLQVHGKRKSQAELKLYLQRKGISREIIREQLEETEPTGSGIYRGNNRTDARDSG
;
A
#
# COMPACT_ATOMS: atom_id res chain seq x y z
N MET A 1 -9.56 15.33 20.19
CA MET A 1 -8.12 15.30 19.79
C MET A 1 -7.40 16.49 20.41
N ARG A 2 -6.42 16.20 21.23
CA ARG A 2 -5.56 17.23 21.80
C ARG A 2 -4.21 17.17 21.11
N ILE A 3 -3.69 18.33 20.75
CA ILE A 3 -2.39 18.43 20.11
C ILE A 3 -1.32 18.44 21.20
N GLU A 4 -0.46 17.43 21.19
CA GLU A 4 0.58 17.33 22.21
C GLU A 4 1.88 18.02 21.80
N ARG A 5 2.24 17.88 20.54
CA ARG A 5 3.52 18.41 20.08
C ARG A 5 3.47 18.69 18.59
N VAL A 6 4.15 19.73 18.17
CA VAL A 6 4.30 20.06 16.76
C VAL A 6 5.80 20.21 16.50
N GLU A 7 6.32 19.39 15.58
CA GLU A 7 7.74 19.42 15.21
C GLU A 7 7.92 19.84 13.77
N SER A 8 8.81 20.78 13.53
CA SER A 8 9.12 21.18 12.18
C SER A 8 9.97 20.09 11.52
N LEU A 9 9.58 19.62 10.35
CA LEU A 9 10.36 18.64 9.59
C LEU A 9 11.27 19.32 8.59
N ASP A 10 10.76 20.34 7.92
CA ASP A 10 11.53 21.12 6.97
C ASP A 10 10.89 22.50 6.89
N LYS A 11 11.23 23.29 5.89
CA LYS A 11 10.74 24.65 5.77
C LYS A 11 9.25 24.74 5.51
N ARG A 12 8.62 23.64 5.11
CA ARG A 12 7.23 23.66 4.65
C ARG A 12 6.29 22.81 5.47
N LYS A 13 6.80 21.76 6.12
CA LYS A 13 5.95 20.77 6.77
C LYS A 13 6.30 20.58 8.23
N CYS A 14 5.29 20.24 9.00
CA CYS A 14 5.43 19.91 10.42
C CYS A 14 4.80 18.56 10.68
N LYS A 15 5.30 17.86 11.66
CA LYS A 15 4.69 16.64 12.16
C LYS A 15 3.94 16.97 13.45
N VAL A 16 2.70 16.59 13.49
CA VAL A 16 1.80 16.87 14.61
C VAL A 16 1.53 15.58 15.37
N PHE A 17 1.72 15.61 16.68
CA PHE A 17 1.46 14.46 17.54
C PHE A 17 0.25 14.76 18.42
N THR A 18 -0.61 13.78 18.59
CA THR A 18 -1.83 13.96 19.39
C THR A 18 -1.86 13.00 20.55
N ASP A 19 -2.84 13.20 21.44
CA ASP A 19 -3.02 12.37 22.62
C ASP A 19 -3.67 11.02 22.33
N GLU A 20 -4.04 10.78 21.07
CA GLU A 20 -4.66 9.52 20.70
C GLU A 20 -3.67 8.60 19.99
N ASP A 21 -2.41 8.78 20.27
CA ASP A 21 -1.34 7.99 19.65
C ASP A 21 -1.42 8.08 18.12
N PHE A 22 -1.71 9.25 17.64
CA PHE A 22 -2.00 9.52 16.25
C PHE A 22 -1.08 10.68 15.83
N ALA A 23 -0.37 10.52 14.75
CA ALA A 23 0.53 11.55 14.24
C ALA A 23 0.31 11.74 12.74
N PHE A 24 0.45 12.96 12.28
CA PHE A 24 0.24 13.27 10.88
C PHE A 24 1.06 14.49 10.47
N LEU A 25 1.16 14.73 9.17
CA LEU A 25 1.91 15.87 8.63
C LEU A 25 0.97 16.94 8.14
N LEU A 26 1.35 18.19 8.39
CA LEU A 26 0.64 19.35 7.85
C LEU A 26 1.64 20.32 7.28
N TYR A 27 1.19 21.10 6.31
CA TYR A 27 1.99 22.24 5.83
C TYR A 27 1.85 23.38 6.83
N ASN A 28 2.86 24.23 6.92
CA ASN A 28 2.89 25.30 7.91
C ASN A 28 1.64 26.17 7.90
N GLY A 29 1.15 26.53 6.71
CA GLY A 29 -0.05 27.37 6.64
C GLY A 29 -1.30 26.69 7.16
N GLU A 30 -1.29 25.36 7.22
CA GLU A 30 -2.44 24.63 7.71
C GLU A 30 -2.50 24.57 9.21
N LEU A 31 -1.36 24.71 9.88
CA LEU A 31 -1.38 24.80 11.33
C LEU A 31 -2.26 25.94 11.80
N GLU A 32 -2.11 27.10 11.16
CA GLU A 32 -2.90 28.25 11.53
C GLU A 32 -4.36 28.07 11.09
N LYS A 33 -4.55 27.55 9.90
CA LYS A 33 -5.90 27.38 9.36
C LYS A 33 -6.77 26.49 10.25
N TYR A 34 -6.20 25.44 10.82
CA TYR A 34 -6.95 24.49 11.65
C TYR A 34 -6.76 24.72 13.14
N GLY A 35 -6.03 25.76 13.52
CA GLY A 35 -5.79 26.04 14.94
C GLY A 35 -4.94 24.98 15.63
N VAL A 36 -4.00 24.41 14.90
CA VAL A 36 -3.14 23.34 15.43
C VAL A 36 -1.91 23.94 16.09
N CYS A 37 -1.86 23.87 17.41
CA CYS A 37 -0.68 24.29 18.19
C CYS A 37 -0.63 23.43 19.43
N GLU A 38 0.53 23.38 20.07
CA GLU A 38 0.70 22.54 21.25
C GLU A 38 -0.29 22.94 22.32
N GLY A 39 -0.93 21.95 22.89
CA GLY A 39 -1.93 22.15 23.94
C GLY A 39 -3.34 22.43 23.43
N ALA A 40 -3.50 22.63 22.13
CA ALA A 40 -4.84 22.91 21.60
C ALA A 40 -5.71 21.66 21.64
N VAL A 41 -7.00 21.85 21.91
CA VAL A 41 -7.98 20.78 21.82
C VAL A 41 -8.88 21.12 20.63
N LEU A 42 -8.86 20.30 19.60
CA LEU A 42 -9.63 20.58 18.39
C LEU A 42 -11.09 20.21 18.60
N GLU A 43 -11.96 21.06 18.06
CA GLU A 43 -13.38 20.77 18.10
C GLU A 43 -13.65 19.62 17.15
N GLU A 44 -14.71 18.89 17.41
CA GLU A 44 -15.07 17.73 16.61
C GLU A 44 -15.18 18.06 15.12
N ARG A 45 -15.74 19.22 14.81
CA ARG A 45 -15.89 19.65 13.42
C ARG A 45 -14.52 19.86 12.76
N THR A 46 -13.61 20.53 13.44
CA THR A 46 -12.28 20.79 12.92
C THR A 46 -11.51 19.48 12.75
N GLU A 47 -11.66 18.58 13.71
CA GLU A 47 -11.05 17.27 13.64
C GLU A 47 -11.52 16.50 12.41
N ARG A 48 -12.83 16.52 12.14
CA ARG A 48 -13.38 15.87 10.95
C ARG A 48 -12.84 16.49 9.66
N GLU A 49 -12.78 17.81 9.60
CA GLU A 49 -12.25 18.49 8.42
C GLU A 49 -10.79 18.13 8.18
N LEU A 50 -10.03 18.03 9.26
CA LEU A 50 -8.62 17.67 9.18
C LEU A 50 -8.43 16.24 8.69
N LEU A 51 -9.21 15.31 9.24
CA LEU A 51 -9.14 13.92 8.82
C LEU A 51 -9.55 13.76 7.36
N ASP A 52 -10.56 14.51 6.92
CA ASP A 52 -10.99 14.50 5.52
C ASP A 52 -9.87 15.01 4.61
N LEU A 53 -9.17 16.03 5.04
CA LEU A 53 -8.04 16.56 4.29
C LEU A 53 -6.95 15.51 4.13
N LEU A 54 -6.60 14.84 5.22
CA LEU A 54 -5.57 13.80 5.19
C LEU A 54 -5.98 12.63 4.31
N SER A 55 -7.25 12.24 4.38
CA SER A 55 -7.78 11.17 3.56
C SER A 55 -7.70 11.52 2.07
N ARG A 56 -8.11 12.72 1.69
CA ARG A 56 -8.04 13.15 0.30
C ARG A 56 -6.60 13.16 -0.21
N ARG A 57 -5.66 13.62 0.61
CA ARG A 57 -4.25 13.64 0.24
C ARG A 57 -3.70 12.24 0.05
N ALA A 58 -4.05 11.33 0.95
CA ALA A 58 -3.58 9.96 0.85
C ALA A 58 -4.13 9.28 -0.41
N HIS A 59 -5.42 9.50 -0.72
CA HIS A 59 -6.03 8.95 -1.93
C HIS A 59 -5.33 9.50 -3.18
N GLU A 60 -5.11 10.80 -3.22
CA GLU A 60 -4.47 11.43 -4.36
C GLU A 60 -3.03 10.93 -4.52
N ARG A 61 -2.31 10.83 -3.40
CA ARG A 61 -0.94 10.32 -3.42
C ARG A 61 -0.90 8.90 -3.96
N ALA A 62 -1.80 8.05 -3.48
CA ALA A 62 -1.86 6.65 -3.90
C ALA A 62 -2.16 6.54 -5.40
N LEU A 63 -3.13 7.31 -5.89
CA LEU A 63 -3.48 7.27 -7.30
C LEU A 63 -2.32 7.77 -8.16
N ASN A 64 -1.60 8.77 -7.71
CA ASN A 64 -0.44 9.26 -8.45
C ASN A 64 0.68 8.22 -8.50
N LEU A 65 0.88 7.47 -7.42
CA LEU A 65 1.87 6.40 -7.41
C LEU A 65 1.48 5.30 -8.40
N LEU A 66 0.19 4.97 -8.48
CA LEU A 66 -0.30 3.94 -9.38
C LEU A 66 -0.25 4.34 -10.85
N LYS A 67 -0.22 5.63 -11.13
CA LYS A 67 -0.04 6.09 -12.51
C LYS A 67 1.35 5.73 -13.04
N VAL A 68 2.33 5.64 -12.15
CA VAL A 68 3.69 5.33 -12.55
C VAL A 68 3.88 3.84 -12.77
N GLN A 69 3.39 3.03 -11.85
CA GLN A 69 3.47 1.58 -11.98
C GLN A 69 2.49 0.92 -11.05
N ASP A 70 2.15 -0.32 -11.38
CA ASP A 70 1.28 -1.12 -10.54
C ASP A 70 1.99 -1.44 -9.22
N ARG A 71 1.23 -1.55 -8.13
CA ARG A 71 1.79 -1.81 -6.81
C ARG A 71 0.89 -2.75 -6.04
N THR A 72 1.49 -3.52 -5.14
CA THR A 72 0.73 -4.38 -4.26
C THR A 72 0.17 -3.58 -3.11
N GLU A 73 -0.79 -4.17 -2.42
CA GLU A 73 -1.35 -3.58 -1.21
C GLU A 73 -0.26 -3.30 -0.18
N GLY A 74 0.64 -4.27 0.03
CA GLY A 74 1.74 -4.11 0.99
C GLY A 74 2.69 -2.98 0.63
N GLU A 75 3.02 -2.85 -0.65
CA GLU A 75 3.87 -1.76 -1.11
C GLU A 75 3.19 -0.41 -0.89
N MET A 76 1.91 -0.33 -1.19
CA MET A 76 1.16 0.91 -1.02
C MET A 76 1.07 1.31 0.46
N CYS A 77 0.80 0.34 1.34
CA CYS A 77 0.78 0.59 2.78
C CYS A 77 2.12 1.17 3.24
N ARG A 78 3.19 0.51 2.85
CA ARG A 78 4.53 0.94 3.26
C ARG A 78 4.82 2.37 2.78
N ARG A 79 4.46 2.67 1.55
CA ARG A 79 4.74 3.98 0.99
C ARG A 79 3.94 5.07 1.68
N LEU A 80 2.67 4.81 1.99
CA LEU A 80 1.84 5.80 2.67
C LEU A 80 2.31 6.03 4.11
N PHE A 81 2.78 4.98 4.79
CA PHE A 81 3.39 5.15 6.10
C PHE A 81 4.66 5.99 6.01
N GLN A 82 5.49 5.75 5.01
CA GLN A 82 6.71 6.54 4.81
C GLN A 82 6.37 7.99 4.52
N ASP A 83 5.25 8.24 3.87
CA ASP A 83 4.82 9.60 3.56
C ASP A 83 4.20 10.29 4.79
N GLY A 84 4.09 9.60 5.92
CA GLY A 84 3.65 10.21 7.17
C GLY A 84 2.17 10.14 7.46
N TYR A 85 1.42 9.33 6.73
CA TYR A 85 -0.02 9.19 7.00
C TYR A 85 -0.25 8.27 8.20
N PRO A 86 -1.23 8.60 9.07
CA PRO A 86 -1.56 7.73 10.20
C PRO A 86 -2.16 6.42 9.74
N ASP A 87 -2.05 5.40 10.59
CA ASP A 87 -2.53 4.06 10.25
C ASP A 87 -3.99 4.04 9.80
N SER A 88 -4.86 4.76 10.51
CA SER A 88 -6.29 4.77 10.14
C SER A 88 -6.51 5.31 8.73
N ILE A 89 -5.74 6.34 8.35
CA ILE A 89 -5.83 6.92 7.01
C ILE A 89 -5.26 5.96 5.97
N VAL A 90 -4.15 5.28 6.30
CA VAL A 90 -3.55 4.29 5.41
C VAL A 90 -4.56 3.17 5.14
N GLN A 91 -5.16 2.61 6.19
CA GLN A 91 -6.11 1.50 6.04
C GLN A 91 -7.36 1.92 5.27
N GLU A 92 -7.85 3.12 5.52
CA GLU A 92 -9.01 3.63 4.79
C GLU A 92 -8.67 3.81 3.31
N THR A 93 -7.47 4.30 3.02
CA THR A 93 -7.02 4.49 1.63
C THR A 93 -6.89 3.15 0.91
N ILE A 94 -6.31 2.14 1.58
CA ILE A 94 -6.19 0.81 0.98
C ILE A 94 -7.58 0.24 0.67
N GLY A 95 -8.53 0.40 1.59
CA GLY A 95 -9.91 -0.04 1.35
C GLY A 95 -10.52 0.63 0.13
N PHE A 96 -10.28 1.92 -0.02
CA PHE A 96 -10.74 2.67 -1.19
C PHE A 96 -10.12 2.10 -2.47
N LEU A 97 -8.82 1.85 -2.47
CA LEU A 97 -8.14 1.35 -3.65
C LEU A 97 -8.61 -0.06 -4.02
N GLN A 98 -8.89 -0.89 -3.03
CA GLN A 98 -9.42 -2.23 -3.27
C GLN A 98 -10.84 -2.17 -3.84
N GLU A 99 -11.66 -1.33 -3.26
CA GLU A 99 -13.07 -1.22 -3.66
C GLU A 99 -13.20 -0.82 -5.13
N TYR A 100 -12.35 0.08 -5.57
CA TYR A 100 -12.39 0.55 -6.96
C TYR A 100 -11.40 -0.19 -7.86
N HIS A 101 -10.83 -1.27 -7.37
CA HIS A 101 -9.94 -2.16 -8.15
C HIS A 101 -8.66 -1.48 -8.65
N PHE A 102 -8.22 -0.45 -7.96
CA PHE A 102 -6.94 0.18 -8.27
C PHE A 102 -5.77 -0.64 -7.75
N VAL A 103 -5.98 -1.44 -6.71
CA VAL A 103 -4.99 -2.34 -6.15
C VAL A 103 -5.65 -3.71 -6.02
N ASP A 104 -4.96 -4.73 -6.51
CA ASP A 104 -5.49 -6.10 -6.50
C ASP A 104 -4.30 -7.05 -6.50
N ASP A 105 -3.98 -7.62 -5.36
CA ASP A 105 -2.81 -8.47 -5.23
C ASP A 105 -2.89 -9.73 -6.08
N ALA A 106 -4.09 -10.28 -6.24
CA ALA A 106 -4.26 -11.45 -7.11
C ALA A 106 -3.93 -11.11 -8.56
N ARG A 107 -4.39 -9.95 -9.01
CA ARG A 107 -4.10 -9.47 -10.37
C ARG A 107 -2.60 -9.21 -10.52
N TYR A 108 -1.98 -8.60 -9.51
CA TYR A 108 -0.54 -8.33 -9.54
C TYR A 108 0.23 -9.64 -9.68
N ALA A 109 -0.12 -10.63 -8.86
CA ALA A 109 0.54 -11.93 -8.90
C ALA A 109 0.33 -12.61 -10.25
N ALA A 110 -0.89 -12.60 -10.77
CA ALA A 110 -1.20 -13.21 -12.06
C ALA A 110 -0.37 -12.58 -13.18
N ASN A 111 -0.29 -11.26 -13.19
CA ASN A 111 0.49 -10.53 -14.20
C ASN A 111 1.98 -10.86 -14.10
N TYR A 112 2.50 -10.92 -12.88
CA TYR A 112 3.90 -11.24 -12.67
C TYR A 112 4.21 -12.66 -13.16
N LEU A 113 3.33 -13.62 -12.83
CA LEU A 113 3.54 -15.01 -13.23
C LEU A 113 3.44 -15.16 -14.75
N GLN A 114 2.57 -14.40 -15.38
CA GLN A 114 2.45 -14.45 -16.84
C GLN A 114 3.75 -14.00 -17.53
N VAL A 115 4.38 -12.98 -16.98
CA VAL A 115 5.59 -12.44 -17.57
C VAL A 115 6.82 -13.28 -17.25
N HIS A 116 6.94 -13.76 -16.02
CA HIS A 116 8.16 -14.39 -15.53
C HIS A 116 8.06 -15.90 -15.28
N GLY A 117 6.87 -16.46 -15.38
CA GLY A 117 6.66 -17.85 -14.96
C GLY A 117 7.49 -18.87 -15.71
N LYS A 118 7.79 -18.63 -16.97
CA LYS A 118 8.55 -19.59 -17.76
C LYS A 118 10.04 -19.53 -17.50
N ARG A 119 10.53 -18.43 -16.96
CA ARG A 119 11.98 -18.24 -16.81
C ARG A 119 12.48 -18.40 -15.39
N LYS A 120 11.60 -18.46 -14.42
CA LYS A 120 12.00 -18.55 -13.02
C LYS A 120 11.42 -19.78 -12.37
N SER A 121 12.11 -20.30 -11.36
CA SER A 121 11.61 -21.44 -10.63
C SER A 121 10.41 -21.01 -9.76
N GLN A 122 9.62 -21.97 -9.34
CA GLN A 122 8.51 -21.66 -8.45
C GLN A 122 8.99 -21.02 -7.15
N ALA A 123 10.12 -21.47 -6.63
CA ALA A 123 10.69 -20.89 -5.42
C ALA A 123 11.02 -19.42 -5.60
N GLU A 124 11.61 -19.07 -6.75
CA GLU A 124 11.92 -17.68 -7.05
C GLU A 124 10.67 -16.82 -7.20
N LEU A 125 9.66 -17.36 -7.86
CA LEU A 125 8.40 -16.64 -8.06
C LEU A 125 7.71 -16.37 -6.73
N LYS A 126 7.65 -17.39 -5.87
CA LYS A 126 7.04 -17.25 -4.54
C LYS A 126 7.77 -16.22 -3.70
N LEU A 127 9.10 -16.29 -3.71
CA LEU A 127 9.90 -15.38 -2.91
C LEU A 127 9.70 -13.94 -3.34
N TYR A 128 9.69 -13.71 -4.63
CA TYR A 128 9.48 -12.37 -5.16
C TYR A 128 8.13 -11.82 -4.71
N LEU A 129 7.07 -12.60 -4.88
CA LEU A 129 5.72 -12.15 -4.54
C LEU A 129 5.55 -11.96 -3.02
N GLN A 130 6.20 -12.80 -2.22
CA GLN A 130 6.19 -12.64 -0.78
C GLN A 130 6.87 -11.35 -0.37
N ARG A 131 7.97 -10.99 -1.02
CA ARG A 131 8.68 -9.75 -0.74
C ARG A 131 7.86 -8.52 -1.11
N LYS A 132 6.94 -8.68 -2.06
CA LYS A 132 6.03 -7.62 -2.42
C LYS A 132 4.85 -7.51 -1.44
N GLY A 133 4.79 -8.39 -0.47
CA GLY A 133 3.77 -8.34 0.56
C GLY A 133 2.49 -9.09 0.23
N ILE A 134 2.51 -9.93 -0.80
CA ILE A 134 1.33 -10.70 -1.17
C ILE A 134 1.22 -11.92 -0.27
N SER A 135 0.00 -12.26 0.16
CA SER A 135 -0.23 -13.36 1.07
C SER A 135 0.07 -14.71 0.42
N ARG A 136 0.43 -15.68 1.26
CA ARG A 136 0.71 -17.03 0.77
C ARG A 136 -0.48 -17.64 0.07
N GLU A 137 -1.68 -17.34 0.54
CA GLU A 137 -2.90 -17.87 -0.05
C GLU A 137 -3.09 -17.38 -1.46
N ILE A 138 -2.92 -16.09 -1.69
CA ILE A 138 -3.06 -15.52 -3.02
C ILE A 138 -1.98 -16.09 -3.95
N ILE A 139 -0.75 -16.17 -3.46
CA ILE A 139 0.35 -16.73 -4.27
C ILE A 139 0.04 -18.16 -4.68
N ARG A 140 -0.39 -18.99 -3.73
CA ARG A 140 -0.72 -20.38 -4.01
C ARG A 140 -1.85 -20.49 -5.04
N GLU A 141 -2.90 -19.70 -4.84
CA GLU A 141 -4.05 -19.72 -5.75
C GLU A 141 -3.65 -19.34 -7.17
N GLN A 142 -2.84 -18.31 -7.29
CA GLN A 142 -2.43 -17.86 -8.61
C GLN A 142 -1.47 -18.85 -9.29
N LEU A 143 -0.61 -19.49 -8.53
CA LEU A 143 0.25 -20.53 -9.09
C LEU A 143 -0.57 -21.72 -9.57
N GLU A 144 -1.59 -22.12 -8.83
CA GLU A 144 -2.45 -23.21 -9.23
C GLU A 144 -3.24 -22.88 -10.50
N GLU A 145 -3.72 -21.66 -10.59
CA GLU A 145 -4.50 -21.26 -11.76
C GLU A 145 -3.68 -21.19 -13.02
N THR A 146 -2.41 -20.83 -12.88
CA THR A 146 -1.59 -20.69 -14.07
C THR A 146 -0.89 -21.97 -14.44
N GLU A 147 -0.91 -22.96 -13.60
CA GLU A 147 -0.31 -24.21 -13.96
C GLU A 147 -1.15 -24.82 -15.02
N PRO A 148 -0.55 -25.30 -15.98
CA PRO A 148 -1.25 -25.84 -17.05
C PRO A 148 -1.85 -27.05 -16.57
N THR A 149 -2.81 -27.07 -16.05
CA THR A 149 -3.46 -28.15 -15.68
C THR A 149 -3.18 -29.14 -16.54
N GLY A 150 -2.29 -29.46 -16.42
CA GLY A 150 -1.93 -30.39 -17.19
C GLY A 150 -1.56 -29.67 -18.35
N SER A 151 -1.63 -28.58 -18.46
CA SER A 151 -1.34 -28.01 -19.69
C SER A 151 -0.41 -27.03 -19.43
N GLY A 152 0.09 -26.94 -18.68
CA GLY A 152 0.98 -26.16 -18.49
C GLY A 152 1.48 -25.15 -19.00
N ILE A 153 1.26 -24.33 -18.97
CA ILE A 153 1.76 -23.33 -19.54
C ILE A 153 3.01 -23.02 -19.02
N TYR A 154 3.31 -22.90 -17.94
CA TYR A 154 4.59 -22.61 -17.59
C TYR A 154 4.98 -23.47 -16.55
N ARG A 155 4.60 -24.41 -16.53
CA ARG A 155 4.95 -25.23 -15.72
C ARG A 155 5.88 -25.93 -16.20
N GLY A 156 5.91 -25.83 -17.12
CA GLY A 156 6.67 -26.32 -17.64
C GLY A 156 7.65 -26.08 -17.50
N ASN A 157 7.85 -25.58 -17.14
CA ASN A 157 8.69 -25.43 -16.96
C ASN A 157 9.12 -25.74 -16.12
N ASN A 158 8.97 -26.05 -15.71
CA ASN A 158 9.25 -26.33 -14.88
C ASN A 158 9.17 -27.47 -14.63
N ARG A 159 8.91 -28.00 -14.82
CA ARG A 159 8.80 -29.04 -14.60
C ARG A 159 8.88 -29.81 -15.46
N THR A 160 8.77 -29.70 -16.09
CA THR A 160 8.77 -30.44 -16.90
C THR A 160 9.63 -30.70 -17.38
N ASP A 161 10.24 -30.18 -17.27
CA ASP A 161 11.03 -30.48 -17.68
C ASP A 161 11.56 -31.26 -17.35
N ALA A 162 11.53 -31.35 -16.69
CA ALA A 162 11.93 -32.06 -16.27
C ALA A 162 11.60 -33.20 -16.32
N ARG A 163 11.08 -33.35 -16.50
CA ARG A 163 10.67 -34.34 -16.58
C ARG A 163 10.84 -34.97 -17.52
N ASP A 164 10.92 -34.70 -17.97
CA ASP A 164 11.03 -35.28 -18.83
C ASP A 164 11.91 -35.79 -19.10
N SER A 165 12.36 -35.80 -18.80
CA SER A 165 13.12 -36.29 -18.95
C SER A 165 13.21 -37.13 -18.70
N GLY A 166 12.90 -37.27 -18.59
CA GLY A 166 12.95 -37.94 -18.30
C GLY A 166 13.06 -38.28 -18.40
#